data_c5b21dd8fbbf694dde1757a03499e7de
#
_entry.id   c5b21dd8fbbf694dde1757a03499e7de
#
_cell.length_a   1.000
_cell.length_b   1.000
_cell.length_c   1.000
_cell.angle_alpha   90.00
_cell.angle_beta   90.00
_cell.angle_gamma   90.00
#
_symmetry.space_group_name_H-M   'P 1'
#
loop_
_entity.id
_entity.type
_entity.pdbx_description
1 polymer ?
#
loop_
_entity_poly.entity_id
_entity_poly.type
_entity_poly.pdbx_seq_one_letter_code
_entity_poly.pdbx_strand_id
1 'polypeptide(L)'
;RKVGEALWEDRQYARRLKSMRRMNTRGFTANYQGRPTPEDGVFFKREWLRGYRLEDLPSNLRMYAASDHAVGQKQENDKTCLMVVGVDEKDNIWLLPDMFWERAGTEVIVEKMIDMMELHKPLVWWGENDHIMKSIGPFLFKRMQERQVYCTVEPVTHGGKDKRTRAQAIRGRMSMGMVRFPVFASWWGDAMDELLKFDRGRHDDLVDAIAHIGRGLGRLVKAPKAINDNVVEPKPGTLAWIKWADGPRKAEEKRLKARNGF
;
A
#
# COMPACT_ATOMS: atom_id res chain seq x y z
N ARG A 1 23.22 -21.43 17.44
CA ARG A 1 23.11 -21.65 16.00
C ARG A 1 22.87 -20.33 15.31
N LYS A 2 23.47 -20.15 14.15
CA LYS A 2 23.26 -18.93 13.36
C LYS A 2 21.89 -18.99 12.66
N VAL A 3 21.27 -17.84 12.47
CA VAL A 3 20.01 -17.75 11.74
C VAL A 3 20.22 -18.25 10.30
N GLY A 4 19.45 -19.25 9.88
CA GLY A 4 19.53 -19.85 8.56
C GLY A 4 20.22 -21.20 8.49
N GLU A 5 20.76 -21.72 9.61
CA GLU A 5 21.28 -23.08 9.69
C GLU A 5 20.15 -24.10 9.88
N ALA A 6 20.18 -25.17 9.10
CA ALA A 6 19.22 -26.27 9.24
C ALA A 6 19.47 -27.05 10.57
N LEU A 7 18.39 -27.55 11.17
CA LEU A 7 18.47 -28.34 12.40
C LEU A 7 19.24 -29.66 12.19
N TRP A 8 19.02 -30.27 11.00
CA TRP A 8 19.67 -31.51 10.54
C TRP A 8 20.05 -31.34 9.07
N GLU A 9 21.33 -31.10 8.82
CA GLU A 9 21.84 -30.88 7.47
C GLU A 9 21.66 -32.08 6.54
N ASP A 10 21.79 -33.30 7.08
CA ASP A 10 21.64 -34.56 6.36
C ASP A 10 20.23 -34.82 5.83
N ARG A 11 19.21 -34.21 6.44
CA ARG A 11 17.80 -34.39 6.05
C ARG A 11 17.21 -33.23 5.31
N GLN A 12 17.64 -32.00 5.63
CA GLN A 12 17.04 -30.78 5.08
C GLN A 12 18.11 -29.71 4.81
N TYR A 13 18.40 -29.50 3.54
CA TYR A 13 19.30 -28.43 3.12
C TYR A 13 18.61 -27.08 3.22
N ALA A 14 19.34 -26.05 3.65
CA ALA A 14 18.83 -24.68 3.79
C ALA A 14 18.14 -24.14 2.50
N ARG A 15 18.63 -24.51 1.32
CA ARG A 15 17.99 -24.18 0.02
C ARG A 15 16.59 -24.80 -0.12
N ARG A 16 16.43 -26.07 0.27
CA ARG A 16 15.16 -26.77 0.23
C ARG A 16 14.16 -26.17 1.20
N LEU A 17 14.60 -25.84 2.42
CA LEU A 17 13.77 -25.16 3.42
C LEU A 17 13.31 -23.78 2.94
N LYS A 18 14.20 -22.99 2.30
CA LYS A 18 13.84 -21.71 1.67
C LYS A 18 12.84 -21.88 0.54
N SER A 19 13.00 -22.90 -0.31
CA SER A 19 12.05 -23.20 -1.38
C SER A 19 10.68 -23.61 -0.83
N MET A 20 10.65 -24.51 0.16
CA MET A 20 9.40 -24.93 0.82
C MET A 20 8.68 -23.76 1.50
N ARG A 21 9.42 -22.84 2.13
CA ARG A 21 8.86 -21.62 2.69
C ARG A 21 8.21 -20.75 1.61
N ARG A 22 8.87 -20.55 0.45
CA ARG A 22 8.32 -19.77 -0.67
C ARG A 22 7.05 -20.40 -1.25
N MET A 23 7.01 -21.72 -1.38
CA MET A 23 5.88 -22.46 -1.94
C MET A 23 4.68 -22.51 -1.01
N ASN A 24 4.92 -22.68 0.27
CA ASN A 24 3.86 -22.74 1.29
C ASN A 24 4.37 -22.21 2.63
N THR A 25 4.40 -20.88 2.78
CA THR A 25 4.88 -20.21 4.00
C THR A 25 4.12 -20.67 5.23
N ARG A 26 2.81 -20.83 5.14
CA ARG A 26 1.95 -21.26 6.25
C ARG A 26 2.27 -22.68 6.71
N GLY A 27 2.30 -23.64 5.80
CA GLY A 27 2.65 -25.03 6.11
C GLY A 27 4.07 -25.12 6.65
N PHE A 28 5.00 -24.34 6.12
CA PHE A 28 6.35 -24.25 6.61
C PHE A 28 6.40 -23.71 8.05
N THR A 29 5.70 -22.61 8.33
CA THR A 29 5.68 -21.97 9.66
C THR A 29 4.99 -22.86 10.68
N ALA A 30 3.92 -23.55 10.33
CA ALA A 30 3.24 -24.49 11.22
C ALA A 30 4.10 -25.72 11.51
N ASN A 31 4.63 -26.38 10.47
CA ASN A 31 5.29 -27.69 10.59
C ASN A 31 6.76 -27.63 11.00
N TYR A 32 7.47 -26.57 10.58
CA TYR A 32 8.91 -26.45 10.80
C TYR A 32 9.29 -25.40 11.86
N GLN A 33 8.41 -24.46 12.18
CA GLN A 33 8.68 -23.43 13.20
C GLN A 33 7.74 -23.51 14.40
N GLY A 34 6.79 -24.45 14.40
CA GLY A 34 5.85 -24.65 15.51
C GLY A 34 4.93 -23.44 15.75
N ARG A 35 4.64 -22.65 14.72
CA ARG A 35 3.82 -21.43 14.80
C ARG A 35 2.66 -21.50 13.82
N PRO A 36 1.58 -22.23 14.13
CA PRO A 36 0.43 -22.32 13.26
C PRO A 36 -0.25 -20.96 13.13
N THR A 37 -0.54 -20.57 11.88
CA THR A 37 -1.35 -19.38 11.60
C THR A 37 -2.82 -19.79 11.59
N PRO A 38 -3.72 -19.05 12.23
CA PRO A 38 -5.16 -19.30 12.14
C PRO A 38 -5.62 -19.36 10.69
N GLU A 39 -6.57 -20.24 10.39
CA GLU A 39 -7.11 -20.37 9.04
C GLU A 39 -7.82 -19.10 8.61
N ASP A 40 -8.66 -18.59 9.51
CA ASP A 40 -9.30 -17.30 9.42
C ASP A 40 -8.69 -16.35 10.45
N GLY A 41 -8.15 -15.23 9.99
CA GLY A 41 -7.65 -14.19 10.90
C GLY A 41 -8.79 -13.63 11.74
N VAL A 42 -8.51 -13.30 13.01
CA VAL A 42 -9.52 -12.74 13.91
C VAL A 42 -9.88 -11.31 13.53
N PHE A 43 -8.90 -10.51 13.13
CA PHE A 43 -9.09 -9.10 12.77
C PHE A 43 -9.15 -8.91 11.25
N PHE A 44 -8.18 -9.44 10.51
CA PHE A 44 -8.21 -9.50 9.05
C PHE A 44 -8.55 -10.91 8.62
N LYS A 45 -9.60 -11.09 7.83
CA LYS A 45 -10.00 -12.40 7.33
C LYS A 45 -9.26 -12.75 6.04
N ARG A 46 -8.91 -14.02 5.85
CA ARG A 46 -8.25 -14.52 4.65
C ARG A 46 -9.03 -14.19 3.38
N GLU A 47 -10.34 -14.30 3.42
CA GLU A 47 -11.22 -14.01 2.28
C GLU A 47 -11.18 -12.55 1.79
N TRP A 48 -10.70 -11.62 2.64
CA TRP A 48 -10.54 -10.20 2.30
C TRP A 48 -9.21 -9.89 1.61
N LEU A 49 -8.24 -10.81 1.66
CA LEU A 49 -6.91 -10.65 1.08
C LEU A 49 -6.96 -10.95 -0.42
N ARG A 50 -7.44 -9.99 -1.19
CA ARG A 50 -7.61 -10.11 -2.64
C ARG A 50 -6.26 -10.00 -3.35
N GLY A 51 -5.80 -11.10 -3.94
CA GLY A 51 -4.59 -11.13 -4.76
C GLY A 51 -4.79 -10.52 -6.15
N TYR A 52 -3.69 -10.06 -6.77
CA TYR A 52 -3.65 -9.66 -8.17
C TYR A 52 -2.38 -10.17 -8.85
N ARG A 53 -2.39 -10.28 -10.17
CA ARG A 53 -1.23 -10.57 -11.02
C ARG A 53 -0.70 -9.29 -11.64
N LEU A 54 0.54 -9.31 -12.11
CA LEU A 54 1.19 -8.10 -12.66
C LEU A 54 0.38 -7.49 -13.82
N GLU A 55 -0.21 -8.33 -14.65
CA GLU A 55 -1.06 -7.92 -15.78
C GLU A 55 -2.38 -7.24 -15.37
N ASP A 56 -2.83 -7.45 -14.13
CA ASP A 56 -4.05 -6.84 -13.60
C ASP A 56 -3.83 -5.41 -13.08
N LEU A 57 -2.57 -4.97 -12.93
CA LEU A 57 -2.24 -3.68 -12.36
C LEU A 57 -2.63 -2.54 -13.32
N PRO A 58 -3.51 -1.61 -12.91
CA PRO A 58 -3.90 -0.50 -13.77
C PRO A 58 -2.72 0.45 -14.05
N SER A 59 -2.67 1.00 -15.26
CA SER A 59 -1.63 1.97 -15.66
C SER A 59 -1.86 3.37 -15.07
N ASN A 60 -3.11 3.72 -14.77
CA ASN A 60 -3.48 5.05 -14.26
C ASN A 60 -3.78 4.98 -12.76
N LEU A 61 -2.74 5.13 -11.94
CA LEU A 61 -2.83 5.05 -10.48
C LEU A 61 -2.34 6.36 -9.85
N ARG A 62 -3.05 6.83 -8.85
CA ARG A 62 -2.56 7.88 -7.95
C ARG A 62 -1.69 7.23 -6.90
N MET A 63 -0.41 7.58 -6.88
CA MET A 63 0.57 6.93 -6.02
C MET A 63 0.62 7.59 -4.64
N TYR A 64 0.68 6.77 -3.60
CA TYR A 64 0.83 7.16 -2.21
C TYR A 64 1.83 6.22 -1.54
N ALA A 65 2.48 6.70 -0.51
CA ALA A 65 3.44 5.90 0.23
C ALA A 65 3.18 5.96 1.74
N ALA A 66 3.65 4.96 2.45
CA ALA A 66 3.69 4.98 3.90
C ALA A 66 4.90 4.22 4.43
N SER A 67 5.27 4.56 5.64
CA SER A 67 6.33 3.87 6.35
C SER A 67 6.01 3.67 7.82
N ASP A 68 6.45 2.51 8.32
CA ASP A 68 6.61 2.24 9.73
C ASP A 68 8.09 1.97 10.01
N HIS A 69 8.67 2.76 10.90
CA HIS A 69 10.11 2.75 11.12
C HIS A 69 10.44 2.08 12.45
N ALA A 70 11.26 1.04 12.41
CA ALA A 70 11.87 0.49 13.61
C ALA A 70 13.21 1.17 13.87
N VAL A 71 13.27 2.08 14.84
CA VAL A 71 14.52 2.76 15.21
C VAL A 71 14.74 2.73 16.72
N GLY A 72 15.91 2.22 17.11
CA GLY A 72 16.41 2.27 18.47
C GLY A 72 17.44 1.18 18.73
N GLN A 73 18.48 1.51 19.48
CA GLN A 73 19.56 0.57 19.87
C GLN A 73 19.08 -0.64 20.69
N LYS A 74 17.81 -0.66 21.14
CA LYS A 74 17.23 -1.74 21.95
C LYS A 74 16.21 -2.63 21.21
N GLN A 75 15.86 -2.30 19.96
CA GLN A 75 14.88 -3.08 19.18
C GLN A 75 15.59 -3.96 18.15
N GLU A 76 16.39 -4.91 18.63
CA GLU A 76 17.11 -5.88 17.80
C GLU A 76 16.20 -6.74 16.89
N ASN A 77 14.88 -6.62 17.01
CA ASN A 77 13.92 -7.52 16.37
C ASN A 77 12.95 -6.87 15.38
N ASP A 78 12.76 -5.57 15.38
CA ASP A 78 11.77 -4.91 14.54
C ASP A 78 12.34 -4.48 13.19
N LYS A 79 11.52 -4.52 12.14
CA LYS A 79 11.89 -4.19 10.77
C LYS A 79 11.27 -2.85 10.40
N THR A 80 11.96 -2.07 9.59
CA THR A 80 11.35 -0.93 8.91
C THR A 80 10.54 -1.43 7.72
N CYS A 81 9.30 -0.99 7.61
CA CYS A 81 8.44 -1.24 6.46
C CYS A 81 8.22 0.06 5.69
N LEU A 82 8.68 0.10 4.42
CA LEU A 82 8.39 1.17 3.48
C LEU A 82 7.55 0.59 2.36
N MET A 83 6.38 1.18 2.07
CA MET A 83 5.51 0.69 1.03
C MET A 83 4.97 1.81 0.15
N VAL A 84 4.73 1.48 -1.11
CA VAL A 84 4.01 2.33 -2.05
C VAL A 84 2.73 1.62 -2.48
N VAL A 85 1.67 2.39 -2.61
CA VAL A 85 0.38 1.92 -3.10
C VAL A 85 -0.11 2.82 -4.23
N GLY A 86 -0.78 2.21 -5.19
CA GLY A 86 -1.54 2.92 -6.20
C GLY A 86 -3.02 2.93 -5.83
N VAL A 87 -3.73 4.02 -6.10
CA VAL A 87 -5.18 4.13 -5.92
C VAL A 87 -5.82 4.39 -7.28
N ASP A 88 -6.69 3.48 -7.70
CA ASP A 88 -7.40 3.60 -8.98
C ASP A 88 -8.60 4.56 -8.92
N GLU A 89 -9.29 4.73 -10.03
CA GLU A 89 -10.47 5.62 -10.15
C GLU A 89 -11.65 5.16 -9.29
N LYS A 90 -11.70 3.87 -8.96
CA LYS A 90 -12.74 3.27 -8.10
C LYS A 90 -12.35 3.26 -6.62
N ASP A 91 -11.22 3.91 -6.26
CA ASP A 91 -10.63 3.92 -4.92
C ASP A 91 -10.15 2.57 -4.41
N ASN A 92 -9.91 1.60 -5.29
CA ASN A 92 -9.20 0.41 -4.88
C ASN A 92 -7.73 0.74 -4.63
N ILE A 93 -7.17 0.14 -3.60
CA ILE A 93 -5.77 0.28 -3.19
C ILE A 93 -5.01 -0.92 -3.73
N TRP A 94 -3.96 -0.68 -4.49
CA TRP A 94 -3.07 -1.67 -5.06
C TRP A 94 -1.70 -1.55 -4.39
N LEU A 95 -1.34 -2.52 -3.55
CA LEU A 95 0.01 -2.55 -2.98
C LEU A 95 1.00 -2.89 -4.07
N LEU A 96 2.10 -2.15 -4.17
CA LEU A 96 3.13 -2.43 -5.17
C LEU A 96 4.12 -3.50 -4.68
N PRO A 97 4.75 -4.26 -5.59
CA PRO A 97 5.61 -5.39 -5.21
C PRO A 97 6.94 -5.01 -4.58
N ASP A 98 7.45 -3.82 -4.83
CA ASP A 98 8.76 -3.32 -4.41
C ASP A 98 8.75 -2.67 -3.02
N MET A 99 8.12 -3.33 -2.09
CA MET A 99 8.14 -2.96 -0.67
C MET A 99 9.52 -3.25 -0.06
N PHE A 100 10.05 -2.29 0.70
CA PHE A 100 11.20 -2.51 1.57
C PHE A 100 10.69 -2.94 2.96
N TRP A 101 11.06 -4.13 3.41
CA TRP A 101 10.63 -4.65 4.71
C TRP A 101 11.78 -5.43 5.38
N GLU A 102 12.74 -4.65 5.85
CA GLU A 102 13.99 -5.18 6.39
C GLU A 102 14.50 -4.34 7.56
N ARG A 103 15.52 -4.85 8.23
CA ARG A 103 16.28 -4.08 9.20
C ARG A 103 17.36 -3.30 8.49
N ALA A 104 17.40 -2.01 8.72
CA ALA A 104 18.43 -1.17 8.11
C ALA A 104 18.75 0.03 9.00
N GLY A 105 19.94 0.57 8.83
CA GLY A 105 20.31 1.86 9.42
C GLY A 105 19.61 3.03 8.74
N THR A 106 19.57 4.16 9.43
CA THR A 106 18.90 5.38 8.98
C THR A 106 19.29 5.81 7.57
N GLU A 107 20.59 5.73 7.23
CA GLU A 107 21.09 6.11 5.90
C GLU A 107 20.47 5.25 4.79
N VAL A 108 20.43 3.93 4.98
CA VAL A 108 19.83 3.00 4.02
C VAL A 108 18.33 3.25 3.88
N ILE A 109 17.64 3.52 4.98
CA ILE A 109 16.21 3.84 4.98
C ILE A 109 15.94 5.10 4.17
N VAL A 110 16.71 6.17 4.38
CA VAL A 110 16.58 7.42 3.64
C VAL A 110 16.82 7.21 2.15
N GLU A 111 17.89 6.50 1.74
CA GLU A 111 18.14 6.22 0.32
C GLU A 111 17.01 5.40 -0.30
N LYS A 112 16.48 4.39 0.42
CA LYS A 112 15.33 3.62 -0.06
C LYS A 112 14.06 4.45 -0.21
N MET A 113 13.81 5.38 0.72
CA MET A 113 12.69 6.31 0.59
C MET A 113 12.85 7.18 -0.67
N ILE A 114 14.04 7.72 -0.91
CA ILE A 114 14.35 8.54 -2.10
C ILE A 114 14.18 7.71 -3.37
N ASP A 115 14.75 6.51 -3.44
CA ASP A 115 14.61 5.61 -4.60
C ASP A 115 13.12 5.33 -4.92
N MET A 116 12.31 5.06 -3.90
CA MET A 116 10.87 4.81 -4.06
C MET A 116 10.12 6.10 -4.47
N MET A 117 10.51 7.27 -3.95
CA MET A 117 9.95 8.56 -4.35
C MET A 117 10.27 8.87 -5.83
N GLU A 118 11.50 8.62 -6.27
CA GLU A 118 11.94 8.85 -7.64
C GLU A 118 11.20 7.92 -8.63
N LEU A 119 11.09 6.64 -8.26
CA LEU A 119 10.47 5.61 -9.10
C LEU A 119 8.96 5.80 -9.22
N HIS A 120 8.27 5.99 -8.09
CA HIS A 120 6.81 5.95 -8.03
C HIS A 120 6.16 7.34 -7.96
N LYS A 121 6.90 8.38 -7.62
CA LYS A 121 6.43 9.77 -7.49
C LYS A 121 5.15 9.88 -6.65
N PRO A 122 5.15 9.38 -5.40
CA PRO A 122 3.97 9.43 -4.56
C PRO A 122 3.56 10.88 -4.26
N LEU A 123 2.26 11.13 -4.27
CA LEU A 123 1.68 12.43 -3.94
C LEU A 123 1.93 12.80 -2.48
N VAL A 124 1.78 11.81 -1.60
CA VAL A 124 2.01 11.95 -0.15
C VAL A 124 2.70 10.70 0.37
N TRP A 125 3.63 10.90 1.27
CA TRP A 125 4.27 9.89 2.10
C TRP A 125 3.82 10.04 3.55
N TRP A 126 3.10 9.06 4.08
CA TRP A 126 2.67 9.04 5.47
C TRP A 126 3.65 8.24 6.33
N GLY A 127 4.21 8.89 7.34
CA GLY A 127 5.11 8.25 8.31
C GLY A 127 4.65 8.50 9.73
N GLU A 128 5.08 7.64 10.66
CA GLU A 128 4.79 7.85 12.07
C GLU A 128 5.41 9.16 12.59
N ASN A 129 4.64 9.93 13.36
CA ASN A 129 5.10 11.23 13.92
C ASN A 129 5.94 11.02 15.19
N ASP A 130 6.92 10.14 15.16
CA ASP A 130 7.78 9.85 16.29
C ASP A 130 9.17 10.49 16.17
N HIS A 131 10.01 10.19 17.16
CA HIS A 131 11.41 10.61 17.22
C HIS A 131 12.17 10.33 15.92
N ILE A 132 11.71 9.38 15.12
CA ILE A 132 12.31 8.93 13.88
C ILE A 132 12.18 9.97 12.78
N MET A 133 10.96 10.45 12.50
CA MET A 133 10.77 11.50 11.50
C MET A 133 11.51 12.78 11.92
N LYS A 134 11.67 13.01 13.22
CA LYS A 134 12.50 14.12 13.71
C LYS A 134 13.99 13.89 13.49
N SER A 135 14.47 12.64 13.58
CA SER A 135 15.88 12.30 13.35
C SER A 135 16.22 12.09 11.88
N ILE A 136 15.32 11.43 11.12
CA ILE A 136 15.49 11.15 9.69
C ILE A 136 15.17 12.39 8.85
N GLY A 137 14.21 13.20 9.25
CA GLY A 137 13.68 14.32 8.48
C GLY A 137 14.73 15.24 7.88
N PRO A 138 15.68 15.78 8.65
CA PRO A 138 16.72 16.64 8.10
C PRO A 138 17.58 15.98 7.02
N PHE A 139 17.92 14.70 7.20
CA PHE A 139 18.68 13.91 6.22
C PHE A 139 17.83 13.63 4.97
N LEU A 140 16.58 13.26 5.16
CA LEU A 140 15.65 13.01 4.06
C LEU A 140 15.45 14.26 3.20
N PHE A 141 15.18 15.43 3.80
CA PHE A 141 15.00 16.68 3.07
C PHE A 141 16.28 17.11 2.34
N LYS A 142 17.45 16.94 2.95
CA LYS A 142 18.72 17.19 2.27
C LYS A 142 18.87 16.30 1.03
N ARG A 143 18.61 14.99 1.16
CA ARG A 143 18.70 14.05 0.02
C ARG A 143 17.64 14.32 -1.04
N MET A 144 16.44 14.72 -0.67
CA MET A 144 15.41 15.16 -1.63
C MET A 144 15.91 16.34 -2.48
N GLN A 145 16.58 17.32 -1.88
CA GLN A 145 17.18 18.44 -2.61
C GLN A 145 18.33 17.99 -3.52
N GLU A 146 19.25 17.16 -3.02
CA GLU A 146 20.40 16.67 -3.77
C GLU A 146 19.98 15.84 -5.00
N ARG A 147 18.94 14.99 -4.86
CA ARG A 147 18.41 14.16 -5.92
C ARG A 147 17.33 14.84 -6.76
N GLN A 148 16.90 16.06 -6.41
CA GLN A 148 15.81 16.80 -7.06
C GLN A 148 14.49 16.00 -7.08
N VAL A 149 14.24 15.22 -6.02
CA VAL A 149 13.04 14.39 -5.85
C VAL A 149 12.23 14.98 -4.69
N TYR A 150 10.98 15.31 -4.95
CA TYR A 150 10.12 15.95 -3.95
C TYR A 150 8.84 15.15 -3.72
N CYS A 151 8.49 14.98 -2.46
CA CYS A 151 7.25 14.35 -2.02
C CYS A 151 6.75 15.08 -0.75
N THR A 152 5.44 15.24 -0.63
CA THR A 152 4.86 15.74 0.61
C THR A 152 4.95 14.64 1.67
N VAL A 153 5.71 14.89 2.73
CA VAL A 153 5.84 13.95 3.86
C VAL A 153 4.94 14.43 4.99
N GLU A 154 3.90 13.65 5.30
CA GLU A 154 2.92 13.97 6.34
C GLU A 154 3.07 13.06 7.55
N PRO A 155 3.21 13.62 8.76
CA PRO A 155 3.25 12.82 9.98
C PRO A 155 1.88 12.24 10.33
N VAL A 156 1.83 10.97 10.68
CA VAL A 156 0.64 10.31 11.21
C VAL A 156 0.76 10.17 12.72
N THR A 157 -0.06 10.92 13.46
CA THR A 157 -0.09 10.84 14.93
C THR A 157 -0.98 9.69 15.40
N HIS A 158 -0.53 8.90 16.35
CA HIS A 158 -1.33 7.81 16.93
C HIS A 158 -2.43 8.29 17.87
N GLY A 159 -2.26 9.43 18.53
CA GLY A 159 -3.25 10.02 19.42
C GLY A 159 -3.69 9.09 20.55
N GLY A 160 -2.79 8.23 21.06
CA GLY A 160 -3.10 7.26 22.12
C GLY A 160 -4.06 6.12 21.72
N LYS A 161 -4.40 5.99 20.43
CA LYS A 161 -5.27 4.91 19.95
C LYS A 161 -4.53 3.58 19.90
N ASP A 162 -5.22 2.52 20.27
CA ASP A 162 -4.70 1.15 20.17
C ASP A 162 -4.49 0.70 18.72
N LYS A 163 -3.73 -0.35 18.51
CA LYS A 163 -3.38 -0.89 17.19
C LYS A 163 -4.62 -1.27 16.36
N ARG A 164 -5.64 -1.87 16.96
CA ARG A 164 -6.89 -2.23 16.28
C ARG A 164 -7.62 -1.00 15.77
N THR A 165 -7.74 0.03 16.61
CA THR A 165 -8.38 1.29 16.21
C THR A 165 -7.62 1.98 15.07
N ARG A 166 -6.29 1.93 15.08
CA ARG A 166 -5.46 2.46 13.98
C ARG A 166 -5.71 1.72 12.66
N ALA A 167 -5.79 0.40 12.69
CA ALA A 167 -5.99 -0.45 11.53
C ALA A 167 -7.45 -0.51 11.04
N GLN A 168 -8.42 0.10 11.75
CA GLN A 168 -9.84 -0.03 11.41
C GLN A 168 -10.19 0.53 10.03
N ALA A 169 -9.55 1.62 9.61
CA ALA A 169 -9.82 2.24 8.31
C ALA A 169 -9.43 1.31 7.15
N ILE A 170 -8.26 0.66 7.25
CA ILE A 170 -7.83 -0.29 6.20
C ILE A 170 -8.60 -1.60 6.28
N ARG A 171 -8.96 -2.06 7.50
CA ARG A 171 -9.82 -3.22 7.70
C ARG A 171 -11.15 -3.08 6.97
N GLY A 172 -11.81 -1.91 7.10
CA GLY A 172 -13.05 -1.62 6.39
C GLY A 172 -12.89 -1.73 4.86
N ARG A 173 -11.82 -1.18 4.30
CA ARG A 173 -11.53 -1.28 2.86
C ARG A 173 -11.22 -2.71 2.43
N MET A 174 -10.49 -3.49 3.22
CA MET A 174 -10.24 -4.91 2.94
C MET A 174 -11.54 -5.72 2.94
N SER A 175 -12.42 -5.51 3.91
CA SER A 175 -13.71 -6.22 3.99
C SER A 175 -14.62 -5.92 2.81
N MET A 176 -14.51 -4.75 2.20
CA MET A 176 -15.20 -4.37 0.96
C MET A 176 -14.48 -4.88 -0.30
N GLY A 177 -13.35 -5.59 -0.18
CA GLY A 177 -12.56 -6.08 -1.30
C GLY A 177 -11.86 -4.98 -2.09
N MET A 178 -11.61 -3.82 -1.48
CA MET A 178 -10.99 -2.66 -2.13
C MET A 178 -9.46 -2.65 -2.01
N VAL A 179 -8.84 -3.65 -1.40
CA VAL A 179 -7.39 -3.74 -1.26
C VAL A 179 -6.86 -4.93 -2.04
N ARG A 180 -5.85 -4.70 -2.88
CA ARG A 180 -5.24 -5.67 -3.78
C ARG A 180 -3.79 -5.93 -3.37
N PHE A 181 -3.40 -7.19 -3.35
CA PHE A 181 -2.07 -7.62 -2.93
C PHE A 181 -1.33 -8.30 -4.08
N PRO A 182 -0.03 -7.98 -4.31
CA PRO A 182 0.79 -8.62 -5.34
C PRO A 182 1.18 -10.03 -4.88
N VAL A 183 0.38 -11.05 -5.23
CA VAL A 183 0.61 -12.44 -4.78
C VAL A 183 1.90 -13.05 -5.29
N PHE A 184 2.50 -12.45 -6.33
CA PHE A 184 3.80 -12.82 -6.89
C PHE A 184 4.99 -12.20 -6.15
N ALA A 185 4.78 -11.22 -5.26
CA ALA A 185 5.84 -10.59 -4.50
C ALA A 185 6.48 -11.57 -3.51
N SER A 186 7.80 -11.49 -3.35
CA SER A 186 8.56 -12.40 -2.47
C SER A 186 8.16 -12.33 -1.00
N TRP A 187 7.67 -11.17 -0.58
CA TRP A 187 7.22 -10.89 0.79
C TRP A 187 5.76 -11.27 1.07
N TRP A 188 4.97 -11.61 0.04
CA TRP A 188 3.53 -11.85 0.19
C TRP A 188 3.19 -12.91 1.23
N GLY A 189 3.93 -14.01 1.28
CA GLY A 189 3.68 -15.06 2.26
C GLY A 189 3.83 -14.61 3.70
N ASP A 190 4.88 -13.82 3.99
CA ASP A 190 5.14 -13.28 5.33
C ASP A 190 4.10 -12.20 5.68
N ALA A 191 3.71 -11.37 4.71
CA ALA A 191 2.67 -10.34 4.88
C ALA A 191 1.30 -10.94 5.21
N MET A 192 0.91 -11.99 4.49
CA MET A 192 -0.33 -12.71 4.77
C MET A 192 -0.33 -13.32 6.18
N ASP A 193 0.79 -13.89 6.59
CA ASP A 193 0.97 -14.47 7.93
C ASP A 193 0.84 -13.38 9.01
N GLU A 194 1.43 -12.21 8.83
CA GLU A 194 1.32 -11.09 9.77
C GLU A 194 -0.10 -10.57 9.86
N LEU A 195 -0.78 -10.33 8.72
CA LEU A 195 -2.17 -9.89 8.67
C LEU A 195 -3.11 -10.86 9.39
N LEU A 196 -2.98 -12.16 9.16
CA LEU A 196 -3.85 -13.17 9.79
C LEU A 196 -3.58 -13.36 11.29
N LYS A 197 -2.37 -13.07 11.75
CA LYS A 197 -1.97 -13.11 13.17
C LYS A 197 -2.15 -11.79 13.88
N PHE A 198 -2.55 -10.74 13.16
CA PHE A 198 -2.63 -9.38 13.71
C PHE A 198 -3.40 -9.33 15.02
N ASP A 199 -2.84 -8.51 15.86
CA ASP A 199 -3.01 -8.18 17.27
C ASP A 199 -2.52 -9.25 18.28
N ARG A 200 -2.25 -10.47 17.83
CA ARG A 200 -1.61 -11.52 18.64
C ARG A 200 -0.22 -11.90 18.14
N GLY A 201 0.17 -11.40 16.98
CA GLY A 201 1.50 -11.59 16.40
C GLY A 201 2.56 -10.82 17.16
N ARG A 202 3.83 -11.27 17.00
CA ARG A 202 5.01 -10.59 17.57
C ARG A 202 5.39 -9.34 16.78
N HIS A 203 5.12 -9.32 15.48
CA HIS A 203 5.47 -8.27 14.55
C HIS A 203 4.21 -7.78 13.85
N ASP A 204 4.12 -6.48 13.63
CA ASP A 204 3.00 -5.79 13.00
C ASP A 204 3.45 -4.59 12.15
N ASP A 205 4.74 -4.57 11.75
CA ASP A 205 5.37 -3.48 10.99
C ASP A 205 4.62 -3.21 9.67
N LEU A 206 4.23 -4.26 8.95
CA LEU A 206 3.44 -4.14 7.72
C LEU A 206 2.02 -3.64 8.01
N VAL A 207 1.39 -4.14 9.07
CA VAL A 207 0.03 -3.73 9.43
C VAL A 207 0.00 -2.27 9.84
N ASP A 208 0.99 -1.78 10.57
CA ASP A 208 1.10 -0.38 10.95
C ASP A 208 1.34 0.51 9.72
N ALA A 209 2.24 0.13 8.81
CA ALA A 209 2.45 0.86 7.56
C ALA A 209 1.18 0.93 6.68
N ILE A 210 0.45 -0.19 6.50
CA ILE A 210 -0.78 -0.19 5.70
C ILE A 210 -1.93 0.54 6.43
N ALA A 211 -1.92 0.59 7.76
CA ALA A 211 -2.86 1.39 8.54
C ALA A 211 -2.65 2.89 8.31
N HIS A 212 -1.40 3.34 8.13
CA HIS A 212 -1.11 4.73 7.75
C HIS A 212 -1.72 5.08 6.39
N ILE A 213 -1.63 4.19 5.39
CA ILE A 213 -2.33 4.34 4.10
C ILE A 213 -3.84 4.50 4.32
N GLY A 214 -4.46 3.59 5.08
CA GLY A 214 -5.90 3.64 5.34
C GLY A 214 -6.36 4.94 5.98
N ARG A 215 -5.59 5.44 6.95
CA ARG A 215 -5.87 6.70 7.66
C ARG A 215 -5.59 7.93 6.80
N GLY A 216 -4.49 7.95 6.06
CA GLY A 216 -4.12 9.00 5.14
C GLY A 216 -5.19 9.19 4.07
N LEU A 217 -5.54 8.13 3.36
CA LEU A 217 -6.60 8.15 2.35
C LEU A 217 -7.98 8.54 2.92
N GLY A 218 -8.26 8.21 4.18
CA GLY A 218 -9.49 8.62 4.84
C GLY A 218 -9.58 10.12 5.16
N ARG A 219 -8.45 10.83 5.17
CA ARG A 219 -8.38 12.30 5.37
C ARG A 219 -8.42 13.07 4.05
N LEU A 220 -8.06 12.42 2.94
CA LEU A 220 -8.12 13.04 1.63
C LEU A 220 -9.58 13.23 1.23
N VAL A 221 -10.05 14.46 1.30
CA VAL A 221 -11.34 14.84 0.74
C VAL A 221 -11.17 14.80 -0.78
N LYS A 222 -11.96 13.96 -1.47
CA LYS A 222 -12.07 14.09 -2.93
C LYS A 222 -12.52 15.50 -3.23
N ALA A 223 -11.75 16.22 -4.05
CA ALA A 223 -12.29 17.42 -4.67
C ALA A 223 -13.61 17.02 -5.33
N PRO A 224 -14.72 17.74 -5.07
CA PRO A 224 -15.94 17.49 -5.80
C PRO A 224 -15.56 17.53 -7.29
N LYS A 225 -16.05 16.57 -8.09
CA LYS A 225 -15.94 16.69 -9.55
C LYS A 225 -16.38 18.09 -9.84
N ALA A 226 -15.49 18.89 -10.47
CA ALA A 226 -15.87 20.20 -10.91
C ALA A 226 -17.11 19.97 -11.82
N ILE A 227 -18.28 20.22 -11.27
CA ILE A 227 -19.46 20.38 -12.06
C ILE A 227 -19.12 21.66 -12.80
N ASN A 228 -18.85 21.52 -14.09
CA ASN A 228 -18.59 22.68 -14.95
C ASN A 228 -19.94 23.39 -15.14
N ASP A 229 -20.48 23.93 -14.04
CA ASP A 229 -21.71 24.73 -14.03
C ASP A 229 -21.53 26.08 -14.78
N ASN A 230 -20.30 26.38 -15.18
CA ASN A 230 -19.96 27.51 -16.04
C ASN A 230 -19.88 27.12 -17.51
N VAL A 231 -20.72 26.21 -17.99
CA VAL A 231 -21.06 26.22 -19.43
C VAL A 231 -21.95 27.42 -19.62
N VAL A 232 -21.35 28.60 -19.76
CA VAL A 232 -22.05 29.79 -20.25
C VAL A 232 -22.63 29.38 -21.62
N GLU A 233 -23.94 29.23 -21.69
CA GLU A 233 -24.61 28.94 -22.96
C GLU A 233 -24.14 29.96 -23.97
N PRO A 234 -23.52 29.54 -25.09
CA PRO A 234 -23.09 30.48 -26.10
C PRO A 234 -24.31 31.20 -26.66
N LYS A 235 -24.17 32.48 -26.99
CA LYS A 235 -25.27 33.28 -27.53
C LYS A 235 -25.93 32.56 -28.71
N PRO A 236 -27.26 32.41 -28.74
CA PRO A 236 -27.99 31.82 -29.87
C PRO A 236 -27.60 32.45 -31.19
N GLY A 237 -27.44 31.63 -32.24
CA GLY A 237 -27.05 32.08 -33.56
C GLY A 237 -25.55 32.17 -33.81
N THR A 238 -24.68 31.89 -32.81
CA THR A 238 -23.23 31.82 -33.01
C THR A 238 -22.81 30.39 -33.40
N LEU A 239 -21.65 30.26 -34.10
CA LEU A 239 -21.05 28.94 -34.38
C LEU A 239 -20.76 28.13 -33.09
N ALA A 240 -20.43 28.81 -32.02
CA ALA A 240 -20.25 28.20 -30.72
C ALA A 240 -21.57 27.62 -30.18
N TRP A 241 -22.66 28.31 -30.34
CA TRP A 241 -24.01 27.85 -29.95
C TRP A 241 -24.47 26.64 -30.78
N ILE A 242 -24.22 26.64 -32.10
CA ILE A 242 -24.55 25.51 -32.99
C ILE A 242 -23.79 24.24 -32.52
N LYS A 243 -22.49 24.37 -32.28
CA LYS A 243 -21.66 23.26 -31.77
C LYS A 243 -22.11 22.79 -30.39
N TRP A 244 -22.50 23.70 -29.51
CA TRP A 244 -22.99 23.38 -28.17
C TRP A 244 -24.37 22.70 -28.22
N ALA A 245 -25.29 23.18 -29.01
CA ALA A 245 -26.64 22.61 -29.18
C ALA A 245 -26.61 21.22 -29.84
N ASP A 246 -25.62 20.93 -30.68
CA ASP A 246 -25.44 19.61 -31.30
C ASP A 246 -24.82 18.56 -30.36
N GLY A 247 -24.14 18.97 -29.33
CA GLY A 247 -23.49 18.09 -28.38
C GLY A 247 -24.46 17.14 -27.62
N PRO A 248 -25.54 17.65 -27.02
CA PRO A 248 -26.56 16.84 -26.35
C PRO A 248 -27.29 15.88 -27.31
N ARG A 249 -27.64 16.34 -28.53
CA ARG A 249 -28.29 15.50 -29.54
C ARG A 249 -27.42 14.31 -29.97
N LYS A 250 -26.13 14.53 -30.22
CA LYS A 250 -25.17 13.46 -30.57
C LYS A 250 -24.95 12.48 -29.42
N ALA A 251 -24.95 12.97 -28.19
CA ALA A 251 -24.82 12.12 -27.01
C ALA A 251 -26.07 11.24 -26.81
N GLU A 252 -27.24 11.77 -27.02
CA GLU A 252 -28.51 11.04 -26.91
C GLU A 252 -28.70 10.04 -28.07
N GLU A 253 -28.33 10.39 -29.27
CA GLU A 253 -28.29 9.49 -30.42
C GLU A 253 -27.34 8.33 -30.24
N LYS A 254 -26.15 8.57 -29.64
CA LYS A 254 -25.19 7.55 -29.28
C LYS A 254 -25.71 6.62 -28.17
N ARG A 255 -26.46 7.16 -27.19
CA ARG A 255 -27.13 6.36 -26.15
C ARG A 255 -28.25 5.48 -26.71
N LEU A 256 -29.05 6.02 -27.63
CA LEU A 256 -30.13 5.28 -28.30
C LEU A 256 -29.59 4.17 -29.19
N LYS A 257 -28.52 4.42 -29.96
CA LYS A 257 -27.84 3.39 -30.76
C LYS A 257 -27.27 2.27 -29.88
N ALA A 258 -26.61 2.62 -28.78
CA ALA A 258 -26.08 1.63 -27.82
C ALA A 258 -27.18 0.80 -27.13
N ARG A 259 -28.40 1.36 -26.99
CA ARG A 259 -29.56 0.65 -26.38
C ARG A 259 -30.29 -0.26 -27.34
N ASN A 260 -30.24 0.04 -28.63
CA ASN A 260 -30.95 -0.68 -29.70
C ASN A 260 -30.07 -1.68 -30.47
N GLY A 261 -28.82 -1.92 -30.03
CA GLY A 261 -27.96 -3.00 -30.54
C GLY A 261 -27.42 -2.82 -31.95
N PHE A 262 -27.26 -1.55 -32.40
CA PHE A 262 -26.58 -1.20 -33.67
C PHE A 262 -25.26 -0.48 -33.38
#